data_b023ce3ce648127834c005db7728255e
#
_entry.id   b023ce3ce648127834c005db7728255e
#
_cell.length_a   1.000
_cell.length_b   1.000
_cell.length_c   1.000
_cell.angle_alpha   90.00
_cell.angle_beta   90.00
_cell.angle_gamma   90.00
#
_symmetry.space_group_name_H-M   'P 1'
#
loop_
_entity.id
_entity.type
_entity.pdbx_description
1 polymer ?
#
loop_
_entity_poly.entity_id
_entity_poly.type
_entity_poly.pdbx_seq_one_letter_code
_entity_poly.pdbx_strand_id
1 'polypeptide(L)'
;ILHKYDSKGMLIGEAPCTKDLIEITDKDFNTVSTVSIGVILLIILFVFKSVSLPIILVCVIEFAIFINMGIPAFTNTTLPFIASIVIGTIQLGSTVDYAILMTTRYKRERSNGLAKKEAVTVALQTSMISIIVSALSFFAATFGVGCYSEIDMISSLCTLMARGAIISMFVVIFLLPAALMLFDKLIIHTTIGFKGITGKQKAAYAGAGNVDPASEQKTADDDFLNE
;
A
#
# COMPACT_ATOMS: atom_id res chain seq x y z
N ILE A 1 -16.65 -21.03 -38.04
CA ILE A 1 -17.19 -21.95 -39.11
C ILE A 1 -18.21 -22.89 -38.44
N LEU A 2 -17.94 -23.52 -37.29
CA LEU A 2 -18.83 -24.48 -36.59
C LEU A 2 -20.22 -23.90 -36.35
N HIS A 3 -20.32 -22.70 -35.74
CA HIS A 3 -21.59 -22.03 -35.48
C HIS A 3 -22.43 -21.66 -36.71
N LYS A 4 -21.85 -21.75 -37.92
CA LYS A 4 -22.57 -21.56 -39.15
C LYS A 4 -23.41 -22.80 -39.55
N TYR A 5 -22.98 -23.99 -39.10
CA TYR A 5 -23.63 -25.27 -39.40
C TYR A 5 -24.43 -25.82 -38.23
N ASP A 6 -23.94 -25.59 -37.02
CA ASP A 6 -24.64 -25.96 -35.77
C ASP A 6 -24.45 -24.87 -34.72
N SER A 7 -25.54 -24.17 -34.37
CA SER A 7 -25.54 -23.10 -33.37
C SER A 7 -25.29 -23.57 -31.93
N LYS A 8 -25.42 -24.87 -31.69
CA LYS A 8 -25.16 -25.52 -30.38
C LYS A 8 -23.89 -26.39 -30.39
N GLY A 9 -23.23 -26.47 -31.56
CA GLY A 9 -21.99 -27.24 -31.67
C GLY A 9 -20.87 -26.64 -30.85
N MET A 10 -20.21 -27.46 -30.03
CA MET A 10 -19.09 -27.07 -29.20
C MET A 10 -17.84 -27.84 -29.61
N LEU A 11 -16.78 -27.10 -29.86
CA LEU A 11 -15.46 -27.70 -30.12
C LEU A 11 -14.84 -28.09 -28.77
N ILE A 12 -14.50 -29.37 -28.64
CA ILE A 12 -13.87 -29.90 -27.43
C ILE A 12 -12.42 -30.28 -27.78
N GLY A 13 -11.48 -29.90 -26.92
CA GLY A 13 -10.05 -30.21 -27.08
C GLY A 13 -9.16 -29.21 -26.33
N GLU A 14 -7.86 -29.46 -26.32
CA GLU A 14 -6.89 -28.65 -25.59
C GLU A 14 -6.79 -27.23 -26.16
N ALA A 15 -6.74 -27.08 -27.46
CA ALA A 15 -6.60 -25.77 -28.12
C ALA A 15 -7.80 -24.83 -27.94
N PRO A 16 -9.07 -25.27 -28.11
CA PRO A 16 -10.24 -24.46 -27.80
C PRO A 16 -10.29 -24.09 -26.29
N CYS A 17 -10.02 -25.07 -25.40
CA CYS A 17 -10.00 -24.85 -23.96
C CYS A 17 -8.97 -23.79 -23.55
N THR A 18 -7.77 -23.85 -24.11
CA THR A 18 -6.71 -22.85 -23.85
C THR A 18 -7.12 -21.46 -24.33
N LYS A 19 -7.77 -21.36 -25.50
CA LYS A 19 -8.26 -20.09 -26.02
C LYS A 19 -9.33 -19.47 -25.13
N ASP A 20 -10.31 -20.26 -24.72
CA ASP A 20 -11.38 -19.82 -23.83
C ASP A 20 -10.83 -19.41 -22.46
N LEU A 21 -9.82 -20.15 -21.95
CA LEU A 21 -9.13 -19.83 -20.71
C LEU A 21 -8.43 -18.47 -20.77
N ILE A 22 -7.73 -18.16 -21.88
CA ILE A 22 -7.07 -16.86 -22.07
C ILE A 22 -8.11 -15.73 -22.09
N GLU A 23 -9.19 -15.88 -22.86
CA GLU A 23 -10.23 -14.87 -22.99
C GLU A 23 -10.96 -14.60 -21.67
N ILE A 24 -11.27 -15.66 -20.91
CA ILE A 24 -11.89 -15.56 -19.59
C ILE A 24 -10.92 -14.89 -18.59
N THR A 25 -9.63 -15.27 -18.61
CA THR A 25 -8.61 -14.74 -17.70
C THR A 25 -8.42 -13.23 -17.90
N ASP A 26 -8.37 -12.75 -19.13
CA ASP A 26 -8.24 -11.31 -19.42
C ASP A 26 -9.44 -10.52 -18.91
N LYS A 27 -10.64 -11.07 -19.08
CA LYS A 27 -11.88 -10.46 -18.59
C LYS A 27 -11.93 -10.45 -17.06
N ASP A 28 -11.58 -11.56 -16.44
CA ASP A 28 -11.57 -11.71 -15.00
C ASP A 28 -10.51 -10.81 -14.35
N PHE A 29 -9.32 -10.72 -14.94
CA PHE A 29 -8.27 -9.81 -14.50
C PHE A 29 -8.75 -8.36 -14.43
N ASN A 30 -9.34 -7.87 -15.51
CA ASN A 30 -9.85 -6.50 -15.57
C ASN A 30 -11.00 -6.29 -14.56
N THR A 31 -11.91 -7.25 -14.43
CA THR A 31 -13.04 -7.17 -13.51
C THR A 31 -12.58 -7.17 -12.06
N VAL A 32 -11.75 -8.15 -11.68
CA VAL A 32 -11.26 -8.30 -10.32
C VAL A 32 -10.40 -7.10 -9.92
N SER A 33 -9.50 -6.63 -10.78
CA SER A 33 -8.67 -5.45 -10.53
C SER A 33 -9.53 -4.20 -10.32
N THR A 34 -10.49 -3.93 -11.21
CA THR A 34 -11.38 -2.77 -11.10
C THR A 34 -12.22 -2.80 -9.83
N VAL A 35 -12.81 -3.95 -9.49
CA VAL A 35 -13.61 -4.12 -8.27
C VAL A 35 -12.73 -3.95 -7.03
N SER A 36 -11.56 -4.57 -7.00
CA SER A 36 -10.63 -4.48 -5.86
C SER A 36 -10.18 -3.05 -5.61
N ILE A 37 -9.76 -2.33 -6.64
CA ILE A 37 -9.37 -0.92 -6.57
C ILE A 37 -10.55 -0.07 -6.08
N GLY A 38 -11.74 -0.29 -6.64
CA GLY A 38 -12.95 0.43 -6.26
C GLY A 38 -13.33 0.24 -4.79
N VAL A 39 -13.30 -0.99 -4.30
CA VAL A 39 -13.59 -1.32 -2.89
C VAL A 39 -12.56 -0.70 -1.95
N ILE A 40 -11.27 -0.79 -2.27
CA ILE A 40 -10.21 -0.20 -1.45
C ILE A 40 -10.30 1.33 -1.44
N LEU A 41 -10.54 1.96 -2.60
CA LEU A 41 -10.76 3.39 -2.68
C LEU A 41 -11.91 3.83 -1.79
N LEU A 42 -13.01 3.07 -1.78
CA LEU A 42 -14.18 3.33 -0.97
C LEU A 42 -13.88 3.18 0.53
N ILE A 43 -13.17 2.12 0.94
CA ILE A 43 -12.75 1.91 2.33
C ILE A 43 -11.86 3.07 2.80
N ILE A 44 -10.84 3.44 2.03
CA ILE A 44 -9.93 4.53 2.39
C ILE A 44 -10.67 5.87 2.46
N LEU A 45 -11.63 6.11 1.56
CA LEU A 45 -12.48 7.30 1.56
C LEU A 45 -13.28 7.42 2.86
N PHE A 46 -13.86 6.33 3.34
CA PHE A 46 -14.59 6.32 4.62
C PHE A 46 -13.66 6.53 5.81
N VAL A 47 -12.49 5.88 5.82
CA VAL A 47 -11.51 5.98 6.92
C VAL A 47 -10.96 7.39 7.06
N PHE A 48 -10.56 8.02 5.96
CA PHE A 48 -9.92 9.33 6.01
C PHE A 48 -10.88 10.51 5.88
N LYS A 49 -12.13 10.27 5.43
CA LYS A 49 -13.11 11.33 5.10
C LYS A 49 -12.51 12.40 4.18
N SER A 50 -11.78 11.96 3.19
CA SER A 50 -11.04 12.76 2.22
C SER A 50 -11.11 12.09 0.86
N VAL A 51 -11.29 12.86 -0.21
CA VAL A 51 -11.32 12.32 -1.58
C VAL A 51 -9.92 12.21 -2.19
N SER A 52 -9.00 13.10 -1.82
CA SER A 52 -7.64 13.10 -2.39
C SER A 52 -6.75 11.99 -1.85
N LEU A 53 -6.84 11.68 -0.55
CA LEU A 53 -5.99 10.67 0.07
C LEU A 53 -6.15 9.29 -0.57
N PRO A 54 -7.38 8.77 -0.79
CA PRO A 54 -7.58 7.49 -1.45
C PRO A 54 -6.91 7.41 -2.82
N ILE A 55 -7.05 8.46 -3.62
CA ILE A 55 -6.48 8.50 -4.98
C ILE A 55 -4.96 8.42 -4.93
N ILE A 56 -4.34 9.23 -4.05
CA ILE A 56 -2.88 9.25 -3.89
C ILE A 56 -2.37 7.89 -3.41
N LEU A 57 -3.03 7.30 -2.40
CA LEU A 57 -2.62 6.01 -1.85
C LEU A 57 -2.74 4.90 -2.90
N VAL A 58 -3.88 4.82 -3.58
CA VAL A 58 -4.09 3.81 -4.63
C VAL A 58 -3.05 3.97 -5.75
N CYS A 59 -2.77 5.20 -6.22
CA CYS A 59 -1.73 5.43 -7.23
C CYS A 59 -0.35 4.93 -6.78
N VAL A 60 0.03 5.15 -5.53
CA VAL A 60 1.32 4.69 -4.98
C VAL A 60 1.37 3.16 -4.88
N ILE A 61 0.26 2.53 -4.49
CA ILE A 61 0.15 1.08 -4.37
C ILE A 61 0.19 0.41 -5.74
N GLU A 62 -0.61 0.91 -6.69
CA GLU A 62 -0.62 0.43 -8.07
C GLU A 62 0.76 0.54 -8.71
N PHE A 63 1.48 1.62 -8.45
CA PHE A 63 2.85 1.78 -8.92
C PHE A 63 3.78 0.65 -8.42
N ALA A 64 3.65 0.23 -7.16
CA ALA A 64 4.40 -0.90 -6.61
C ALA A 64 4.04 -2.22 -7.30
N ILE A 65 2.74 -2.43 -7.58
CA ILE A 65 2.25 -3.62 -8.29
C ILE A 65 2.79 -3.65 -9.72
N PHE A 66 2.75 -2.53 -10.44
CA PHE A 66 3.31 -2.43 -11.80
C PHE A 66 4.81 -2.73 -11.85
N ILE A 67 5.58 -2.22 -10.89
CA ILE A 67 7.02 -2.57 -10.79
C ILE A 67 7.16 -4.08 -10.61
N ASN A 68 6.43 -4.69 -9.69
CA ASN A 68 6.53 -6.12 -9.42
C ASN A 68 6.16 -6.97 -10.64
N MET A 69 5.09 -6.60 -11.34
CA MET A 69 4.61 -7.31 -12.53
C MET A 69 5.48 -7.03 -13.77
N GLY A 70 6.22 -5.92 -13.80
CA GLY A 70 7.14 -5.60 -14.88
C GLY A 70 8.45 -6.41 -14.85
N ILE A 71 8.92 -6.83 -13.69
CA ILE A 71 10.20 -7.55 -13.56
C ILE A 71 10.26 -8.85 -14.39
N PRO A 72 9.24 -9.71 -14.43
CA PRO A 72 9.25 -10.93 -15.27
C PRO A 72 9.51 -10.68 -16.75
N ALA A 73 9.08 -9.53 -17.28
CA ALA A 73 9.36 -9.16 -18.66
C ALA A 73 10.86 -8.94 -18.93
N PHE A 74 11.61 -8.47 -17.94
CA PHE A 74 13.06 -8.30 -18.03
C PHE A 74 13.84 -9.58 -17.76
N THR A 75 13.29 -10.47 -16.93
CA THR A 75 13.94 -11.74 -16.57
C THR A 75 13.56 -12.89 -17.49
N ASN A 76 12.72 -12.67 -18.50
CA ASN A 76 12.18 -13.68 -19.42
C ASN A 76 11.59 -14.90 -18.69
N THR A 77 10.98 -14.68 -17.53
CA THR A 77 10.31 -15.73 -16.77
C THR A 77 8.83 -15.79 -17.18
N THR A 78 8.35 -16.99 -17.51
CA THR A 78 6.94 -17.22 -17.82
C THR A 78 6.13 -17.25 -16.53
N LEU A 79 5.10 -16.42 -16.45
CA LEU A 79 4.18 -16.41 -15.31
C LEU A 79 2.99 -17.34 -15.59
N PRO A 80 2.52 -18.11 -14.58
CA PRO A 80 1.22 -18.75 -14.66
C PRO A 80 0.12 -17.69 -14.90
N PHE A 81 -0.86 -18.02 -15.73
CA PHE A 81 -1.94 -17.08 -16.08
C PHE A 81 -2.72 -16.52 -14.87
N ILE A 82 -2.88 -17.34 -13.83
CA ILE A 82 -3.54 -16.94 -12.58
C ILE A 82 -2.67 -15.96 -11.76
N ALA A 83 -1.35 -15.92 -11.97
CA ALA A 83 -0.43 -15.12 -11.17
C ALA A 83 -0.77 -13.63 -11.20
N SER A 84 -1.15 -13.10 -12.34
CA SER A 84 -1.49 -11.69 -12.51
C SER A 84 -2.66 -11.26 -11.64
N ILE A 85 -3.72 -12.07 -11.59
CA ILE A 85 -4.94 -11.78 -10.81
C ILE A 85 -4.64 -11.87 -9.32
N VAL A 86 -4.01 -12.98 -8.91
CA VAL A 86 -3.74 -13.28 -7.50
C VAL A 86 -2.76 -12.27 -6.90
N ILE A 87 -1.69 -11.93 -7.62
CA ILE A 87 -0.67 -11.01 -7.13
C ILE A 87 -1.23 -9.61 -7.02
N GLY A 88 -1.98 -9.12 -8.02
CA GLY A 88 -2.58 -7.80 -7.98
C GLY A 88 -3.45 -7.62 -6.73
N THR A 89 -4.36 -8.54 -6.47
CA THR A 89 -5.29 -8.46 -5.33
C THR A 89 -4.61 -8.63 -3.98
N ILE A 90 -3.70 -9.62 -3.83
CA ILE A 90 -3.02 -9.87 -2.55
C ILE A 90 -2.03 -8.77 -2.23
N GLN A 91 -1.25 -8.32 -3.21
CA GLN A 91 -0.28 -7.25 -3.01
C GLN A 91 -1.00 -5.93 -2.70
N LEU A 92 -2.12 -5.64 -3.38
CA LEU A 92 -2.95 -4.48 -3.09
C LEU A 92 -3.43 -4.50 -1.63
N GLY A 93 -3.98 -5.62 -1.17
CA GLY A 93 -4.47 -5.77 0.22
C GLY A 93 -3.35 -5.62 1.25
N SER A 94 -2.22 -6.29 1.06
CA SER A 94 -1.10 -6.23 2.02
C SER A 94 -0.39 -4.87 2.07
N THR A 95 -0.39 -4.11 0.98
CA THR A 95 0.30 -2.81 0.90
C THR A 95 -0.57 -1.67 1.44
N VAL A 96 -1.89 -1.81 1.32
CA VAL A 96 -2.85 -0.81 1.79
C VAL A 96 -2.66 -0.50 3.27
N ASP A 97 -2.43 -1.51 4.11
CA ASP A 97 -2.28 -1.34 5.55
C ASP A 97 -1.07 -0.48 5.91
N TYR A 98 0.05 -0.64 5.20
CA TYR A 98 1.25 0.19 5.39
C TYR A 98 1.00 1.64 5.01
N ALA A 99 0.31 1.85 3.91
CA ALA A 99 -0.03 3.16 3.41
C ALA A 99 -1.02 3.89 4.34
N ILE A 100 -2.03 3.19 4.85
CA ILE A 100 -3.00 3.72 5.82
C ILE A 100 -2.30 4.09 7.14
N LEU A 101 -1.44 3.21 7.66
CA LEU A 101 -0.72 3.45 8.92
C LEU A 101 0.09 4.74 8.84
N MET A 102 0.92 4.90 7.82
CA MET A 102 1.75 6.08 7.64
C MET A 102 0.93 7.35 7.40
N THR A 103 -0.10 7.27 6.56
CA THR A 103 -0.96 8.41 6.25
C THR A 103 -1.78 8.86 7.45
N THR A 104 -2.24 7.93 8.28
CA THR A 104 -2.96 8.25 9.53
C THR A 104 -2.07 9.02 10.49
N ARG A 105 -0.81 8.59 10.64
CA ARG A 105 0.17 9.31 11.46
C ARG A 105 0.48 10.69 10.90
N TYR A 106 0.74 10.78 9.59
CA TYR A 106 0.93 12.06 8.93
C TYR A 106 -0.24 13.03 9.15
N LYS A 107 -1.48 12.55 8.95
CA LYS A 107 -2.68 13.35 9.17
C LYS A 107 -2.78 13.83 10.61
N ARG A 108 -2.46 12.98 11.59
CA ARG A 108 -2.48 13.31 13.01
C ARG A 108 -1.47 14.42 13.33
N GLU A 109 -0.22 14.27 12.88
CA GLU A 109 0.83 15.24 13.15
C GLU A 109 0.56 16.59 12.46
N ARG A 110 0.00 16.55 11.25
CA ARG A 110 -0.47 17.77 10.57
C ARG A 110 -1.63 18.44 11.29
N SER A 111 -2.56 17.67 11.88
CA SER A 111 -3.66 18.24 12.70
C SER A 111 -3.14 18.85 13.99
N ASN A 112 -2.06 18.33 14.54
CA ASN A 112 -1.38 18.87 15.74
C ASN A 112 -0.64 20.18 15.43
N GLY A 113 -0.54 20.58 14.16
CA GLY A 113 0.04 21.87 13.78
C GLY A 113 1.48 21.81 13.27
N LEU A 114 2.10 20.63 13.18
CA LEU A 114 3.47 20.50 12.66
C LEU A 114 3.60 20.94 11.20
N ALA A 115 4.75 21.47 10.83
CA ALA A 115 5.06 21.77 9.44
C ALA A 115 5.08 20.49 8.59
N LYS A 116 4.77 20.60 7.28
CA LYS A 116 4.65 19.41 6.41
C LYS A 116 5.86 18.48 6.43
N LYS A 117 7.08 19.05 6.48
CA LYS A 117 8.33 18.26 6.53
C LYS A 117 8.48 17.53 7.86
N GLU A 118 8.23 18.21 8.96
CA GLU A 118 8.30 17.65 10.32
C GLU A 118 7.25 16.55 10.51
N ALA A 119 6.00 16.82 10.08
CA ALA A 119 4.92 15.84 10.16
C ALA A 119 5.22 14.55 9.38
N VAL A 120 5.81 14.66 8.17
CA VAL A 120 6.22 13.50 7.38
C VAL A 120 7.37 12.76 8.07
N THR A 121 8.37 13.49 8.60
CA THR A 121 9.51 12.87 9.29
C THR A 121 9.06 12.09 10.52
N VAL A 122 8.22 12.67 11.35
CA VAL A 122 7.67 12.00 12.54
C VAL A 122 6.80 10.80 12.15
N ALA A 123 5.92 10.97 11.15
CA ALA A 123 5.09 9.87 10.66
C ALA A 123 5.94 8.71 10.12
N LEU A 124 7.01 9.01 9.37
CA LEU A 124 7.93 8.00 8.87
C LEU A 124 8.67 7.29 10.00
N GLN A 125 9.29 8.02 10.92
CA GLN A 125 10.05 7.46 12.04
C GLN A 125 9.18 6.52 12.90
N THR A 126 7.94 6.92 13.19
CA THR A 126 7.04 6.14 14.05
C THR A 126 6.39 4.95 13.33
N SER A 127 6.26 4.99 12.00
CA SER A 127 5.62 3.92 11.21
C SER A 127 6.62 2.94 10.62
N MET A 128 7.86 3.36 10.39
CA MET A 128 8.87 2.61 9.63
C MET A 128 9.13 1.21 10.21
N ILE A 129 9.28 1.11 11.54
CA ILE A 129 9.54 -0.18 12.20
C ILE A 129 8.37 -1.15 11.97
N SER A 130 7.13 -0.68 12.14
CA SER A 130 5.94 -1.52 11.93
C SER A 130 5.81 -1.97 10.47
N ILE A 131 6.09 -1.08 9.51
CA ILE A 131 6.07 -1.39 8.08
C ILE A 131 7.12 -2.44 7.74
N ILE A 132 8.36 -2.27 8.22
CA ILE A 132 9.46 -3.22 7.99
C ILE A 132 9.14 -4.59 8.58
N VAL A 133 8.70 -4.65 9.83
CA VAL A 133 8.37 -5.92 10.50
C VAL A 133 7.25 -6.64 9.77
N SER A 134 6.17 -5.95 9.40
CA SER A 134 5.06 -6.56 8.67
C SER A 134 5.47 -7.05 7.28
N ALA A 135 6.23 -6.25 6.53
CA ALA A 135 6.70 -6.62 5.21
C ALA A 135 7.66 -7.82 5.25
N LEU A 136 8.58 -7.84 6.21
CA LEU A 136 9.51 -8.97 6.39
C LEU A 136 8.79 -10.23 6.87
N SER A 137 7.77 -10.12 7.71
CA SER A 137 6.95 -11.26 8.13
C SER A 137 6.20 -11.87 6.95
N PHE A 138 5.59 -11.02 6.12
CA PHE A 138 4.90 -11.48 4.91
C PHE A 138 5.90 -12.06 3.88
N PHE A 139 7.05 -11.42 3.70
CA PHE A 139 8.13 -11.94 2.87
C PHE A 139 8.59 -13.32 3.34
N ALA A 140 8.89 -13.48 4.63
CA ALA A 140 9.38 -14.74 5.18
C ALA A 140 8.36 -15.88 5.01
N ALA A 141 7.07 -15.60 5.26
CA ALA A 141 6.00 -16.57 5.09
C ALA A 141 5.86 -17.01 3.62
N THR A 142 5.81 -16.06 2.69
CA THR A 142 5.62 -16.38 1.26
C THR A 142 6.89 -16.98 0.65
N PHE A 143 8.06 -16.46 0.98
CA PHE A 143 9.34 -17.00 0.50
C PHE A 143 9.59 -18.43 1.01
N GLY A 144 9.28 -18.69 2.28
CA GLY A 144 9.40 -20.04 2.85
C GLY A 144 8.53 -21.05 2.09
N VAL A 145 7.28 -20.73 1.80
CA VAL A 145 6.40 -21.60 0.99
C VAL A 145 6.93 -21.72 -0.44
N GLY A 146 7.39 -20.64 -1.04
CA GLY A 146 7.96 -20.64 -2.39
C GLY A 146 9.17 -21.57 -2.55
N CYS A 147 10.06 -21.60 -1.54
CA CYS A 147 11.25 -22.45 -1.56
C CYS A 147 10.94 -23.94 -1.27
N TYR A 148 9.90 -24.22 -0.49
CA TYR A 148 9.59 -25.59 -0.04
C TYR A 148 8.54 -26.30 -0.91
N SER A 149 7.81 -25.56 -1.73
CA SER A 149 6.75 -26.12 -2.58
C SER A 149 7.34 -26.86 -3.79
N GLU A 150 6.94 -28.12 -3.97
CA GLU A 150 7.26 -28.92 -5.16
C GLU A 150 6.35 -28.60 -6.36
N ILE A 151 5.30 -27.81 -6.14
CA ILE A 151 4.34 -27.42 -7.18
C ILE A 151 4.81 -26.12 -7.79
N ASP A 152 5.23 -26.15 -9.05
CA ASP A 152 5.79 -25.00 -9.79
C ASP A 152 4.90 -23.76 -9.76
N MET A 153 3.58 -23.95 -9.85
CA MET A 153 2.61 -22.85 -9.81
C MET A 153 2.63 -22.15 -8.45
N ILE A 154 2.62 -22.90 -7.35
CA ILE A 154 2.61 -22.36 -5.98
C ILE A 154 3.96 -21.70 -5.70
N SER A 155 5.07 -22.35 -6.04
CA SER A 155 6.42 -21.79 -5.89
C SER A 155 6.56 -20.46 -6.62
N SER A 156 6.12 -20.38 -7.87
CA SER A 156 6.15 -19.16 -8.68
C SER A 156 5.30 -18.05 -8.07
N LEU A 157 4.07 -18.34 -7.66
CA LEU A 157 3.17 -17.37 -7.02
C LEU A 157 3.76 -16.83 -5.73
N CYS A 158 4.23 -17.71 -4.85
CA CYS A 158 4.80 -17.32 -3.55
C CYS A 158 6.08 -16.51 -3.70
N THR A 159 6.95 -16.84 -4.66
CA THR A 159 8.14 -16.06 -4.96
C THR A 159 7.81 -14.66 -5.47
N LEU A 160 6.79 -14.53 -6.34
CA LEU A 160 6.32 -13.25 -6.82
C LEU A 160 5.71 -12.40 -5.71
N MET A 161 4.94 -13.02 -4.81
CA MET A 161 4.36 -12.34 -3.64
C MET A 161 5.45 -11.87 -2.67
N ALA A 162 6.44 -12.72 -2.39
CA ALA A 162 7.59 -12.36 -1.55
C ALA A 162 8.33 -11.15 -2.12
N ARG A 163 8.65 -11.17 -3.42
CA ARG A 163 9.27 -10.03 -4.10
C ARG A 163 8.38 -8.78 -4.04
N GLY A 164 7.08 -8.95 -4.25
CA GLY A 164 6.09 -7.88 -4.17
C GLY A 164 6.06 -7.20 -2.80
N ALA A 165 6.20 -7.97 -1.71
CA ALA A 165 6.24 -7.43 -0.35
C ALA A 165 7.44 -6.47 -0.15
N ILE A 166 8.61 -6.87 -0.61
CA ILE A 166 9.82 -6.04 -0.51
C ILE A 166 9.69 -4.76 -1.37
N ILE A 167 9.22 -4.90 -2.61
CA ILE A 167 9.00 -3.74 -3.50
C ILE A 167 8.00 -2.76 -2.88
N SER A 168 6.88 -3.27 -2.38
CA SER A 168 5.84 -2.46 -1.73
C SER A 168 6.38 -1.74 -0.49
N MET A 169 7.18 -2.40 0.32
CA MET A 169 7.83 -1.79 1.48
C MET A 169 8.68 -0.59 1.07
N PHE A 170 9.55 -0.75 0.07
CA PHE A 170 10.38 0.34 -0.42
C PHE A 170 9.55 1.49 -1.01
N VAL A 171 8.55 1.18 -1.83
CA VAL A 171 7.67 2.20 -2.43
C VAL A 171 6.92 2.97 -1.34
N VAL A 172 6.39 2.31 -0.32
CA VAL A 172 5.69 3.00 0.78
C VAL A 172 6.66 3.85 1.61
N ILE A 173 7.87 3.37 1.91
CA ILE A 173 8.83 4.13 2.73
C ILE A 173 9.39 5.36 1.98
N PHE A 174 9.61 5.27 0.67
CA PHE A 174 10.24 6.36 -0.09
C PHE A 174 9.25 7.20 -0.90
N LEU A 175 8.36 6.57 -1.64
CA LEU A 175 7.46 7.28 -2.55
C LEU A 175 6.26 7.90 -1.84
N LEU A 176 5.68 7.20 -0.85
CA LEU A 176 4.50 7.72 -0.15
C LEU A 176 4.79 9.02 0.62
N PRO A 177 5.92 9.18 1.37
CA PRO A 177 6.26 10.46 2.00
C PRO A 177 6.41 11.59 1.00
N ALA A 178 7.05 11.32 -0.14
CA ALA A 178 7.22 12.30 -1.20
C ALA A 178 5.87 12.72 -1.80
N ALA A 179 4.98 11.76 -2.06
CA ALA A 179 3.63 12.02 -2.55
C ALA A 179 2.80 12.85 -1.54
N LEU A 180 2.85 12.51 -0.25
CA LEU A 180 2.15 13.28 0.79
C LEU A 180 2.65 14.72 0.89
N MET A 181 3.98 14.95 0.75
CA MET A 181 4.54 16.30 0.72
C MET A 181 4.15 17.10 -0.53
N LEU A 182 4.12 16.44 -1.68
CA LEU A 182 3.78 17.08 -2.95
C LEU A 182 2.30 17.51 -2.97
N PHE A 183 1.42 16.63 -2.53
CA PHE A 183 -0.02 16.83 -2.56
C PHE A 183 -0.61 17.39 -1.25
N ASP A 184 0.22 17.85 -0.30
CA ASP A 184 -0.23 18.39 1.00
C ASP A 184 -1.31 19.47 0.86
N LYS A 185 -1.15 20.42 -0.09
CA LYS A 185 -2.15 21.45 -0.34
C LYS A 185 -3.50 20.89 -0.78
N LEU A 186 -3.49 19.86 -1.64
CA LEU A 186 -4.70 19.20 -2.13
C LEU A 186 -5.39 18.43 -1.00
N ILE A 187 -4.60 17.77 -0.15
CA ILE A 187 -5.07 17.01 1.00
C ILE A 187 -5.78 17.94 2.01
N ILE A 188 -5.20 19.11 2.29
CA ILE A 188 -5.78 20.09 3.22
C ILE A 188 -7.14 20.61 2.71
N HIS A 189 -7.27 20.87 1.40
CA HIS A 189 -8.51 21.37 0.82
C HIS A 189 -9.65 20.36 0.75
N THR A 190 -9.32 19.08 0.61
CA THR A 190 -10.32 18.01 0.37
C THR A 190 -10.67 17.19 1.59
N THR A 191 -9.92 17.34 2.69
CA THR A 191 -10.15 16.57 3.92
C THR A 191 -11.08 17.32 4.86
N ILE A 192 -12.23 16.69 5.20
CA ILE A 192 -13.19 17.25 6.15
C ILE A 192 -12.59 17.23 7.55
N GLY A 193 -12.61 18.40 8.22
CA GLY A 193 -12.11 18.55 9.59
C GLY A 193 -10.59 18.74 9.71
N PHE A 194 -9.88 18.93 8.60
CA PHE A 194 -8.47 19.26 8.61
C PHE A 194 -8.29 20.76 8.85
N LYS A 195 -7.99 21.15 10.08
CA LYS A 195 -7.64 22.55 10.40
C LYS A 195 -6.18 22.76 10.05
N GLY A 196 -5.92 23.38 8.90
CA GLY A 196 -4.57 23.84 8.55
C GLY A 196 -4.04 24.83 9.60
N ILE A 197 -2.73 24.85 9.79
CA ILE A 197 -2.04 25.73 10.74
C ILE A 197 -2.38 27.20 10.44
N THR A 198 -3.16 27.83 11.30
CA THR A 198 -3.24 29.29 11.35
C THR A 198 -1.93 29.81 11.99
N GLY A 199 -1.33 30.87 11.46
CA GLY A 199 -0.01 31.38 11.87
C GLY A 199 0.21 31.60 13.38
N LYS A 200 -0.88 31.69 14.17
CA LYS A 200 -0.83 31.75 15.62
C LYS A 200 -0.42 30.43 16.31
N GLN A 201 -0.73 29.28 15.72
CA GLN A 201 -0.33 27.98 16.26
C GLN A 201 1.15 27.69 16.00
N LYS A 202 1.71 28.20 14.90
CA LYS A 202 3.13 28.08 14.56
C LYS A 202 4.02 28.75 15.63
N ALA A 203 3.57 29.87 16.21
CA ALA A 203 4.28 30.57 17.27
C ALA A 203 4.22 29.82 18.62
N ALA A 204 3.10 29.14 18.92
CA ALA A 204 2.95 28.38 20.14
C ALA A 204 3.81 27.10 20.17
N TYR A 205 3.93 26.42 19.02
CA TYR A 205 4.79 25.21 18.92
C TYR A 205 6.28 25.54 18.80
N ALA A 206 6.64 26.68 18.18
CA ALA A 206 8.03 27.16 18.18
C ALA A 206 8.52 27.54 19.60
N GLY A 207 7.58 27.95 20.48
CA GLY A 207 7.86 28.20 21.88
C GLY A 207 7.98 26.95 22.75
N ALA A 208 7.22 25.88 22.39
CA ALA A 208 7.25 24.61 23.12
C ALA A 208 8.43 23.69 22.72
N GLY A 209 9.00 23.89 21.53
CA GLY A 209 10.17 23.13 21.05
C GLY A 209 11.49 23.49 21.74
N ASN A 210 11.48 24.45 22.66
CA ASN A 210 12.63 24.85 23.47
C ASN A 210 12.51 24.38 24.95
N VAL A 211 11.69 23.38 25.21
CA VAL A 211 11.69 22.71 26.54
C VAL A 211 12.85 21.73 26.53
N ASP A 212 13.89 22.07 27.29
CA ASP A 212 15.08 21.25 27.51
C ASP A 212 14.66 19.87 28.05
N PRO A 213 15.06 18.75 27.43
CA PRO A 213 14.73 17.40 27.91
C PRO A 213 15.24 17.14 29.36
N ALA A 214 16.12 17.99 29.87
CA ALA A 214 16.60 17.95 31.27
C ALA A 214 15.57 18.43 32.29
N SER A 215 14.49 19.12 31.89
CA SER A 215 13.44 19.60 32.79
C SER A 215 12.35 18.57 33.07
N GLU A 216 12.09 17.66 32.13
CA GLU A 216 11.12 16.56 32.33
C GLU A 216 11.67 15.46 33.26
N GLN A 217 12.98 15.22 33.24
CA GLN A 217 13.60 14.25 34.13
C GLN A 217 13.60 14.71 35.61
N LYS A 218 13.64 16.03 35.84
CA LYS A 218 13.67 16.59 37.21
C LYS A 218 12.30 16.54 37.90
N THR A 219 11.20 16.66 37.15
CA THR A 219 9.84 16.51 37.70
C THR A 219 9.47 15.06 37.98
N ALA A 220 9.99 14.11 37.21
CA ALA A 220 9.77 12.69 37.45
C ALA A 220 10.56 12.16 38.66
N ASP A 221 11.75 12.70 38.92
CA ASP A 221 12.56 12.34 40.10
C ASP A 221 12.04 12.96 41.41
N ASP A 222 11.44 14.15 41.35
CA ASP A 222 10.84 14.82 42.51
C ASP A 222 9.51 14.17 42.94
N ASP A 223 8.72 13.59 42.03
CA ASP A 223 7.51 12.84 42.38
C ASP A 223 7.80 11.45 42.97
N PHE A 224 8.96 10.86 42.64
CA PHE A 224 9.37 9.54 43.22
C PHE A 224 9.97 9.62 44.63
N LEU A 225 10.34 10.82 45.10
CA LEU A 225 10.92 11.04 46.42
C LEU A 225 9.88 11.49 47.46
N ASN A 226 8.61 11.69 47.09
CA ASN A 226 7.53 12.15 47.96
C ASN A 226 6.40 11.11 48.18
N GLU A 227 6.58 9.85 47.76
CA GLU A 227 5.77 8.69 48.19
C GLU A 227 6.62 7.76 49.08
#